data_edb9fad12a948dc9eb26b2f5ec4375a8
#
_entry.id   edb9fad12a948dc9eb26b2f5ec4375a8
#
_cell.length_a   1.000
_cell.length_b   1.000
_cell.length_c   1.000
_cell.angle_alpha   90.00
_cell.angle_beta   90.00
_cell.angle_gamma   90.00
#
_symmetry.space_group_name_H-M   'P 1'
#
loop_
_entity.id
_entity.type
_entity.pdbx_description
1 polymer ?
#
loop_
_entity_poly.entity_id
_entity_poly.type
_entity_poly.pdbx_seq_one_letter_code
_entity_poly.pdbx_strand_id
1 'polypeptide(L)'
;MSNYITSNFSNLIFSCSVPSQWHMEHRVPDHCVVFVRQGKLLISDKGRTEEIPAGSCVFLKKDCSVRLVKASFAGKNYEGLNIRLPQNILEDYFQRHLKNNEFPQDFTGLSNCFMRLNRTLCLQGLLSSIILFVEEGQDPGQEMTELKVEELILDLLQTNIRFFPTLFDFYRDWNVDLKEFMEDHFTENLSLSEFASYSGRSLATFKRDFLKITELSPAKWLMTRRLDLAENLLKENKLSIKQISYSVGFKTPAHFSTAFKKRH
;
A
#
# COMPACT_ATOMS: atom_id res chain seq x y z
N MET A 1 17.32 -12.23 18.37
CA MET A 1 16.25 -11.22 18.51
C MET A 1 15.38 -11.65 19.68
N SER A 2 15.44 -10.92 20.78
CA SER A 2 14.60 -11.23 21.95
C SER A 2 13.15 -10.97 21.57
N ASN A 3 12.34 -12.01 21.49
CA ASN A 3 10.92 -11.90 21.13
C ASN A 3 10.15 -11.29 22.30
N TYR A 4 9.98 -9.96 22.28
CA TYR A 4 9.06 -9.26 23.19
C TYR A 4 7.59 -9.33 22.72
N ILE A 5 7.31 -10.09 21.66
CA ILE A 5 5.94 -10.34 21.17
C ILE A 5 5.33 -11.40 22.09
N THR A 6 4.19 -11.06 22.71
CA THR A 6 3.46 -11.95 23.63
C THR A 6 2.28 -12.65 22.95
N SER A 7 1.71 -12.05 21.89
CA SER A 7 0.66 -12.65 21.06
C SER A 7 0.81 -12.21 19.60
N ASN A 8 0.40 -13.07 18.67
CA ASN A 8 0.37 -12.80 17.24
C ASN A 8 -0.87 -13.45 16.64
N PHE A 9 -1.82 -12.63 16.21
CA PHE A 9 -3.06 -13.08 15.56
C PHE A 9 -2.95 -12.84 14.07
N SER A 10 -2.86 -13.92 13.30
CA SER A 10 -2.84 -13.94 11.82
C SER A 10 -1.84 -12.98 11.16
N ASN A 11 -0.73 -12.64 11.81
CA ASN A 11 0.24 -11.63 11.39
C ASN A 11 -0.34 -10.21 11.19
N LEU A 12 -1.52 -9.94 11.71
CA LEU A 12 -2.20 -8.64 11.63
C LEU A 12 -2.20 -7.89 12.97
N ILE A 13 -2.41 -8.61 14.07
CA ILE A 13 -2.47 -8.03 15.41
C ILE A 13 -1.40 -8.65 16.30
N PHE A 14 -0.57 -7.81 16.90
CA PHE A 14 0.54 -8.22 17.74
C PHE A 14 0.45 -7.53 19.10
N SER A 15 0.59 -8.29 20.18
CA SER A 15 0.89 -7.70 21.48
C SER A 15 2.39 -7.80 21.79
N CYS A 16 2.91 -6.81 22.50
CA CYS A 16 4.29 -6.80 22.94
C CYS A 16 4.43 -6.24 24.35
N SER A 17 5.36 -6.82 25.12
CA SER A 17 5.77 -6.31 26.42
C SER A 17 7.28 -6.10 26.44
N VAL A 18 7.73 -4.97 26.97
CA VAL A 18 9.14 -4.60 27.03
C VAL A 18 9.48 -4.19 28.47
N PRO A 19 10.34 -4.96 29.17
CA PRO A 19 10.63 -4.72 30.58
C PRO A 19 11.58 -3.55 30.85
N SER A 20 12.31 -3.10 29.82
CA SER A 20 13.24 -1.98 29.88
C SER A 20 13.07 -1.07 28.68
N GLN A 21 13.81 0.04 28.68
CA GLN A 21 13.79 0.94 27.52
C GLN A 21 14.31 0.22 26.26
N TRP A 22 13.54 0.31 25.17
CA TRP A 22 13.88 -0.31 23.90
C TRP A 22 13.77 0.72 22.76
N HIS A 23 14.83 0.78 21.96
CA HIS A 23 14.97 1.73 20.86
C HIS A 23 14.89 0.99 19.54
N MET A 24 14.13 1.54 18.59
CA MET A 24 14.08 1.05 17.23
C MET A 24 14.04 2.24 16.27
N GLU A 25 14.97 2.23 15.32
CA GLU A 25 14.80 2.98 14.08
C GLU A 25 14.23 2.03 13.04
N HIS A 26 13.10 2.37 12.47
CA HIS A 26 12.39 1.45 11.60
C HIS A 26 11.71 2.17 10.44
N ARG A 27 11.89 1.63 9.25
CA ARG A 27 10.99 1.95 8.14
C ARG A 27 9.71 1.15 8.36
N VAL A 28 8.59 1.82 8.41
CA VAL A 28 7.26 1.22 8.60
C VAL A 28 6.85 0.52 7.30
N PRO A 29 6.78 -0.82 7.25
CA PRO A 29 6.51 -1.54 6.00
C PRO A 29 5.04 -1.45 5.57
N ASP A 30 4.13 -1.45 6.55
CA ASP A 30 2.69 -1.33 6.34
C ASP A 30 2.14 -0.22 7.23
N HIS A 31 1.04 0.39 6.86
CA HIS A 31 0.30 1.22 7.81
C HIS A 31 0.03 0.42 9.07
N CYS A 32 0.13 1.04 10.22
CA CYS A 32 -0.24 0.38 11.46
C CYS A 32 -0.76 1.36 12.52
N VAL A 33 -1.56 0.83 13.43
CA VAL A 33 -1.99 1.53 14.64
C VAL A 33 -1.31 0.88 15.84
N VAL A 34 -0.67 1.71 16.65
CA VAL A 34 -0.06 1.29 17.91
C VAL A 34 -0.90 1.83 19.05
N PHE A 35 -1.40 0.94 19.91
CA PHE A 35 -2.04 1.27 21.16
C PHE A 35 -1.06 1.05 22.32
N VAL A 36 -0.85 2.06 23.16
CA VAL A 36 -0.02 1.96 24.35
C VAL A 36 -0.92 1.56 25.52
N ARG A 37 -0.80 0.31 25.97
CA ARG A 37 -1.57 -0.21 27.09
C ARG A 37 -1.00 0.22 28.44
N GLN A 38 0.32 0.09 28.58
CA GLN A 38 1.08 0.48 29.79
C GLN A 38 2.41 1.10 29.36
N GLY A 39 3.05 1.84 30.26
CA GLY A 39 4.29 2.55 29.96
C GLY A 39 4.04 3.76 29.06
N LYS A 40 5.02 4.06 28.20
CA LYS A 40 4.91 5.15 27.22
C LYS A 40 5.70 4.83 25.95
N LEU A 41 5.30 5.44 24.84
CA LEU A 41 5.99 5.37 23.57
C LEU A 41 6.42 6.79 23.14
N LEU A 42 7.71 6.98 22.86
CA LEU A 42 8.21 8.18 22.22
C LEU A 42 8.38 7.90 20.73
N ILE A 43 7.86 8.77 19.90
CA ILE A 43 7.97 8.70 18.43
C ILE A 43 8.67 9.95 17.94
N SER A 44 9.69 9.77 17.10
CA SER A 44 10.40 10.89 16.48
C SER A 44 10.48 10.71 14.96
N ASP A 45 10.23 11.81 14.24
CA ASP A 45 10.40 11.94 12.79
C ASP A 45 10.86 13.36 12.47
N LYS A 46 11.94 13.48 11.68
CA LYS A 46 12.46 14.75 11.16
C LYS A 46 12.53 15.90 12.19
N GLY A 47 12.95 15.60 13.42
CA GLY A 47 13.08 16.57 14.51
C GLY A 47 11.80 16.81 15.33
N ARG A 48 10.65 16.26 14.93
CA ARG A 48 9.45 16.25 15.75
C ARG A 48 9.47 15.01 16.64
N THR A 49 9.29 15.21 17.94
CA THR A 49 9.15 14.11 18.92
C THR A 49 7.82 14.28 19.64
N GLU A 50 7.10 13.17 19.82
CA GLU A 50 5.83 13.14 20.54
C GLU A 50 5.84 11.98 21.53
N GLU A 51 5.35 12.22 22.74
CA GLU A 51 5.13 11.21 23.76
C GLU A 51 3.69 10.70 23.67
N ILE A 52 3.53 9.39 23.49
CA ILE A 52 2.23 8.70 23.47
C ILE A 52 2.09 7.96 24.79
N PRO A 53 1.25 8.48 25.71
CA PRO A 53 1.05 7.88 27.02
C PRO A 53 0.15 6.64 26.96
N ALA A 54 0.13 5.87 28.04
CA ALA A 54 -0.80 4.77 28.22
C ALA A 54 -2.26 5.19 27.97
N GLY A 55 -3.03 4.31 27.36
CA GLY A 55 -4.42 4.57 26.95
C GLY A 55 -4.57 5.35 25.65
N SER A 56 -3.47 5.63 24.94
CA SER A 56 -3.49 6.38 23.68
C SER A 56 -3.09 5.52 22.50
N CYS A 57 -3.60 5.91 21.31
CA CYS A 57 -3.29 5.29 20.04
C CYS A 57 -2.53 6.27 19.12
N VAL A 58 -1.66 5.73 18.30
CA VAL A 58 -0.99 6.46 17.24
C VAL A 58 -1.02 5.64 15.95
N PHE A 59 -1.37 6.30 14.86
CA PHE A 59 -1.25 5.77 13.51
C PHE A 59 0.15 6.03 12.99
N LEU A 60 0.78 5.03 12.38
CA LEU A 60 2.05 5.11 11.67
C LEU A 60 1.81 4.88 10.18
N LYS A 61 2.29 5.82 9.36
CA LYS A 61 2.16 5.74 7.91
C LYS A 61 3.22 4.80 7.33
N LYS A 62 2.85 3.96 6.36
CA LYS A 62 3.78 3.12 5.62
C LYS A 62 4.86 3.96 4.92
N ASP A 63 5.99 3.35 4.63
CA ASP A 63 7.13 3.92 3.92
C ASP A 63 7.82 5.12 4.62
N CYS A 64 7.44 5.39 5.85
CA CYS A 64 8.09 6.38 6.69
C CYS A 64 9.17 5.75 7.57
N SER A 65 10.26 6.48 7.78
CA SER A 65 11.28 6.13 8.77
C SER A 65 11.01 6.90 10.05
N VAL A 66 10.76 6.17 11.13
CA VAL A 66 10.49 6.72 12.45
C VAL A 66 11.41 6.10 13.50
N ARG A 67 11.80 6.89 14.51
CA ARG A 67 12.46 6.37 15.70
C ARG A 67 11.40 6.15 16.78
N LEU A 68 11.33 4.92 17.29
CA LEU A 68 10.43 4.51 18.35
C LEU A 68 11.23 4.17 19.60
N VAL A 69 10.81 4.71 20.75
CA VAL A 69 11.36 4.35 22.06
C VAL A 69 10.22 3.90 22.95
N LYS A 70 10.18 2.59 23.22
CA LYS A 70 9.25 1.99 24.18
C LYS A 70 9.88 2.05 25.55
N ALA A 71 9.21 2.63 26.53
CA ALA A 71 9.78 2.85 27.85
C ALA A 71 8.78 2.52 28.96
N SER A 72 9.29 1.98 30.06
CA SER A 72 8.54 1.88 31.30
C SER A 72 8.18 3.26 31.85
N PHE A 73 7.05 3.39 32.51
CA PHE A 73 6.62 4.62 33.14
C PHE A 73 5.82 4.31 34.41
N ALA A 74 6.03 5.09 35.45
CA ALA A 74 5.39 4.94 36.76
C ALA A 74 5.48 3.49 37.34
N GLY A 75 6.65 2.84 37.16
CA GLY A 75 6.88 1.47 37.66
C GLY A 75 6.23 0.35 36.84
N LYS A 76 5.57 0.68 35.72
CA LYS A 76 4.96 -0.29 34.81
C LYS A 76 5.81 -0.45 33.54
N ASN A 77 6.00 -1.68 33.13
CA ASN A 77 6.65 -2.00 31.84
C ASN A 77 5.84 -1.44 30.67
N TYR A 78 6.50 -1.28 29.51
CA TYR A 78 5.77 -0.98 28.30
C TYR A 78 4.97 -2.21 27.85
N GLU A 79 3.70 -2.02 27.62
CA GLU A 79 2.84 -2.98 26.94
C GLU A 79 2.05 -2.25 25.83
N GLY A 80 1.96 -2.89 24.66
CA GLY A 80 1.25 -2.31 23.55
C GLY A 80 0.70 -3.33 22.57
N LEU A 81 -0.31 -2.91 21.81
CA LEU A 81 -0.86 -3.62 20.67
C LEU A 81 -0.41 -2.91 19.39
N ASN A 82 -0.05 -3.69 18.38
CA ASN A 82 0.19 -3.21 17.02
C ASN A 82 -0.83 -3.87 16.11
N ILE A 83 -1.62 -3.08 15.40
CA ILE A 83 -2.59 -3.55 14.41
C ILE A 83 -2.07 -3.11 13.06
N ARG A 84 -1.66 -4.07 12.23
CA ARG A 84 -1.15 -3.83 10.88
C ARG A 84 -2.31 -3.72 9.88
N LEU A 85 -2.11 -2.85 8.90
CA LEU A 85 -3.01 -2.62 7.77
C LEU A 85 -2.21 -2.88 6.48
N PRO A 86 -1.91 -4.15 6.15
CA PRO A 86 -1.14 -4.47 4.96
C PRO A 86 -1.95 -4.19 3.70
N GLN A 87 -1.26 -3.95 2.60
CA GLN A 87 -1.86 -3.51 1.35
C GLN A 87 -2.94 -4.46 0.83
N ASN A 88 -2.74 -5.76 0.90
CA ASN A 88 -3.74 -6.74 0.46
C ASN A 88 -5.08 -6.64 1.21
N ILE A 89 -5.06 -6.38 2.52
CA ILE A 89 -6.28 -6.17 3.31
C ILE A 89 -6.97 -4.86 2.92
N LEU A 90 -6.19 -3.81 2.70
CA LEU A 90 -6.72 -2.52 2.26
C LEU A 90 -7.33 -2.61 0.84
N GLU A 91 -6.68 -3.31 -0.08
CA GLU A 91 -7.19 -3.56 -1.44
C GLU A 91 -8.51 -4.34 -1.39
N ASP A 92 -8.57 -5.40 -0.60
CA ASP A 92 -9.77 -6.23 -0.45
C ASP A 92 -10.92 -5.43 0.19
N TYR A 93 -10.66 -4.67 1.25
CA TYR A 93 -11.62 -3.75 1.86
C TYR A 93 -12.16 -2.73 0.84
N PHE A 94 -11.26 -2.11 0.07
CA PHE A 94 -11.63 -1.14 -0.96
C PHE A 94 -12.55 -1.75 -2.00
N GLN A 95 -12.21 -2.94 -2.52
CA GLN A 95 -13.01 -3.63 -3.55
C GLN A 95 -14.40 -3.99 -3.05
N ARG A 96 -14.52 -4.42 -1.78
CA ARG A 96 -15.81 -4.85 -1.20
C ARG A 96 -16.71 -3.68 -0.81
N HIS A 97 -16.14 -2.59 -0.29
CA HIS A 97 -16.92 -1.55 0.39
C HIS A 97 -16.90 -0.18 -0.28
N LEU A 98 -15.86 0.14 -1.04
CA LEU A 98 -15.61 1.51 -1.49
C LEU A 98 -15.60 1.69 -3.01
N LYS A 99 -15.48 0.63 -3.78
CA LYS A 99 -15.28 0.68 -5.23
C LYS A 99 -16.30 1.52 -6.01
N ASN A 100 -17.54 1.56 -5.54
CA ASN A 100 -18.64 2.26 -6.21
C ASN A 100 -18.92 3.65 -5.62
N ASN A 101 -18.10 4.10 -4.67
CA ASN A 101 -18.29 5.42 -4.06
C ASN A 101 -17.57 6.48 -4.89
N GLU A 102 -18.22 7.63 -5.07
CA GLU A 102 -17.56 8.83 -5.60
C GLU A 102 -16.71 9.45 -4.49
N PHE A 103 -15.42 9.58 -4.75
CA PHE A 103 -14.49 10.22 -3.81
C PHE A 103 -14.01 11.54 -4.40
N PRO A 104 -13.94 12.59 -3.57
CA PRO A 104 -13.40 13.86 -4.02
C PRO A 104 -11.94 13.71 -4.48
N GLN A 105 -11.63 14.23 -5.67
CA GLN A 105 -10.30 14.09 -6.27
C GLN A 105 -9.20 14.93 -5.60
N ASP A 106 -9.56 15.92 -4.78
CA ASP A 106 -8.65 16.93 -4.26
C ASP A 106 -8.13 16.68 -2.84
N PHE A 107 -8.30 15.50 -2.27
CA PHE A 107 -7.81 15.20 -0.92
C PHE A 107 -6.35 14.79 -0.92
N THR A 108 -5.56 15.53 -0.15
CA THR A 108 -4.18 15.13 0.20
C THR A 108 -4.21 14.23 1.43
N GLY A 109 -3.46 13.12 1.37
CA GLY A 109 -3.25 12.23 2.51
C GLY A 109 -2.52 12.90 3.67
N LEU A 110 -2.24 12.14 4.72
CA LEU A 110 -1.46 12.60 5.86
C LEU A 110 -0.04 12.94 5.40
N SER A 111 0.39 14.17 5.70
CA SER A 111 1.74 14.65 5.39
C SER A 111 2.79 14.14 6.38
N ASN A 112 2.38 13.88 7.63
CA ASN A 112 3.26 13.41 8.70
C ASN A 112 3.39 11.89 8.69
N CYS A 113 4.53 11.38 9.17
CA CYS A 113 4.79 9.95 9.31
C CYS A 113 3.94 9.28 10.39
N PHE A 114 3.46 10.04 11.37
CA PHE A 114 2.59 9.55 12.43
C PHE A 114 1.55 10.59 12.82
N MET A 115 0.43 10.09 13.36
CA MET A 115 -0.66 10.91 13.89
C MET A 115 -1.28 10.25 15.11
N ARG A 116 -1.38 10.97 16.21
CA ARG A 116 -2.13 10.53 17.39
C ARG A 116 -3.63 10.46 17.07
N LEU A 117 -4.27 9.35 17.44
CA LEU A 117 -5.69 9.12 17.16
C LEU A 117 -6.56 9.64 18.32
N ASN A 118 -7.73 10.15 17.95
CA ASN A 118 -8.76 10.49 18.93
C ASN A 118 -9.37 9.20 19.50
N ARG A 119 -9.76 9.25 20.78
CA ARG A 119 -10.46 8.14 21.43
C ARG A 119 -11.94 8.19 21.03
N THR A 120 -12.30 7.44 20.00
CA THR A 120 -13.71 7.18 19.65
C THR A 120 -14.27 6.04 20.52
N LEU A 121 -15.58 5.94 20.64
CA LEU A 121 -16.22 4.79 21.29
C LEU A 121 -15.96 3.50 20.50
N CYS A 122 -15.95 3.59 19.16
CA CYS A 122 -15.66 2.46 18.29
C CYS A 122 -14.24 1.93 18.54
N LEU A 123 -13.23 2.82 18.52
CA LEU A 123 -11.84 2.44 18.78
C LEU A 123 -11.67 1.84 20.18
N GLN A 124 -12.34 2.39 21.19
CA GLN A 124 -12.30 1.83 22.56
C GLN A 124 -12.92 0.43 22.63
N GLY A 125 -14.07 0.21 22.00
CA GLY A 125 -14.73 -1.09 21.92
C GLY A 125 -13.87 -2.13 21.22
N LEU A 126 -13.31 -1.75 20.05
CA LEU A 126 -12.38 -2.57 19.28
C LEU A 126 -11.19 -3.00 20.13
N LEU A 127 -10.47 -2.05 20.72
CA LEU A 127 -9.29 -2.34 21.54
C LEU A 127 -9.62 -3.22 22.74
N SER A 128 -10.74 -2.94 23.43
CA SER A 128 -11.17 -3.74 24.58
C SER A 128 -11.42 -5.20 24.18
N SER A 129 -12.06 -5.43 23.04
CA SER A 129 -12.32 -6.79 22.54
C SER A 129 -11.02 -7.53 22.15
N ILE A 130 -10.03 -6.85 21.55
CA ILE A 130 -8.74 -7.44 21.22
C ILE A 130 -7.96 -7.77 22.49
N ILE A 131 -7.98 -6.87 23.48
CA ILE A 131 -7.28 -7.06 24.77
C ILE A 131 -7.77 -8.32 25.48
N LEU A 132 -9.07 -8.60 25.47
CA LEU A 132 -9.62 -9.82 26.06
C LEU A 132 -9.00 -11.09 25.46
N PHE A 133 -8.86 -11.17 24.13
CA PHE A 133 -8.20 -12.31 23.49
C PHE A 133 -6.73 -12.44 23.89
N VAL A 134 -6.03 -11.30 24.05
CA VAL A 134 -4.62 -11.28 24.49
C VAL A 134 -4.50 -11.75 25.94
N GLU A 135 -5.40 -11.31 26.84
CA GLU A 135 -5.38 -11.64 28.27
C GLU A 135 -5.71 -13.12 28.52
N GLU A 136 -6.70 -13.64 27.78
CA GLU A 136 -7.10 -15.04 27.89
C GLU A 136 -6.15 -15.98 27.10
N GLY A 137 -5.20 -15.43 26.32
CA GLY A 137 -4.29 -16.22 25.50
C GLY A 137 -5.00 -17.00 24.39
N GLN A 138 -6.20 -16.56 23.99
CA GLN A 138 -6.99 -17.17 22.92
C GLN A 138 -6.72 -16.51 21.58
N ASP A 139 -6.44 -17.32 20.56
CA ASP A 139 -6.39 -16.83 19.18
C ASP A 139 -7.83 -16.73 18.63
N PRO A 140 -8.28 -15.53 18.20
CA PRO A 140 -9.63 -15.36 17.63
C PRO A 140 -9.82 -16.05 16.27
N GLY A 141 -8.76 -16.52 15.64
CA GLY A 141 -8.76 -17.05 14.28
C GLY A 141 -8.69 -15.95 13.22
N GLN A 142 -8.40 -16.38 11.99
CA GLN A 142 -8.12 -15.46 10.88
C GLN A 142 -9.32 -14.55 10.56
N GLU A 143 -10.50 -15.12 10.37
CA GLU A 143 -11.70 -14.35 9.99
C GLU A 143 -12.06 -13.28 11.02
N MET A 144 -12.01 -13.62 12.32
CA MET A 144 -12.29 -12.64 13.39
C MET A 144 -11.20 -11.57 13.45
N THR A 145 -9.94 -11.94 13.23
CA THR A 145 -8.83 -10.98 13.20
C THR A 145 -8.98 -10.00 12.03
N GLU A 146 -9.34 -10.48 10.85
CA GLU A 146 -9.60 -9.64 9.68
C GLU A 146 -10.78 -8.69 9.92
N LEU A 147 -11.89 -9.16 10.50
CA LEU A 147 -13.03 -8.31 10.87
C LEU A 147 -12.63 -7.20 11.86
N LYS A 148 -11.74 -7.47 12.82
CA LYS A 148 -11.21 -6.45 13.74
C LYS A 148 -10.36 -5.40 13.01
N VAL A 149 -9.62 -5.81 11.99
CA VAL A 149 -8.85 -4.88 11.15
C VAL A 149 -9.78 -4.04 10.28
N GLU A 150 -10.86 -4.62 9.73
CA GLU A 150 -11.87 -3.88 8.97
C GLU A 150 -12.63 -2.85 9.84
N GLU A 151 -12.96 -3.21 11.07
CA GLU A 151 -13.56 -2.30 12.04
C GLU A 151 -12.64 -1.09 12.28
N LEU A 152 -11.33 -1.31 12.42
CA LEU A 152 -10.34 -0.23 12.54
C LEU A 152 -10.29 0.65 11.29
N ILE A 153 -10.28 0.06 10.09
CA ILE A 153 -10.27 0.81 8.83
C ILE A 153 -11.49 1.74 8.77
N LEU A 154 -12.67 1.21 9.10
CA LEU A 154 -13.91 1.98 9.11
C LEU A 154 -13.85 3.15 10.10
N ASP A 155 -13.38 2.92 11.34
CA ASP A 155 -13.24 3.99 12.36
C ASP A 155 -12.26 5.07 11.90
N LEU A 156 -11.12 4.70 11.31
CA LEU A 156 -10.16 5.66 10.75
C LEU A 156 -10.79 6.53 9.66
N LEU A 157 -11.52 5.93 8.73
CA LEU A 157 -12.17 6.65 7.62
C LEU A 157 -13.26 7.62 8.12
N GLN A 158 -13.99 7.25 9.19
CA GLN A 158 -15.01 8.10 9.77
C GLN A 158 -14.45 9.26 10.60
N THR A 159 -13.27 9.07 11.20
CA THR A 159 -12.68 10.07 12.10
C THR A 159 -11.92 11.18 11.37
N ASN A 160 -11.31 10.91 10.23
CA ASN A 160 -10.56 11.91 9.48
C ASN A 160 -10.50 11.57 8.00
N ILE A 161 -11.04 12.47 7.18
CA ILE A 161 -11.09 12.34 5.72
C ILE A 161 -9.72 12.09 5.06
N ARG A 162 -8.60 12.53 5.68
CA ARG A 162 -7.25 12.31 5.18
C ARG A 162 -6.78 10.85 5.27
N PHE A 163 -7.49 10.00 6.03
CA PHE A 163 -7.18 8.57 6.05
C PHE A 163 -7.51 7.90 4.73
N PHE A 164 -8.56 8.31 4.04
CA PHE A 164 -8.91 7.73 2.75
C PHE A 164 -7.73 7.78 1.76
N PRO A 165 -7.19 8.97 1.36
CA PRO A 165 -6.07 9.04 0.43
C PRO A 165 -4.74 8.55 1.03
N THR A 166 -4.68 8.30 2.35
CA THR A 166 -3.49 7.74 3.00
C THR A 166 -3.50 6.21 2.96
N LEU A 167 -4.63 5.59 3.29
CA LEU A 167 -4.77 4.13 3.33
C LEU A 167 -4.87 3.52 1.94
N PHE A 168 -5.49 4.26 1.01
CA PHE A 168 -5.75 3.82 -0.36
C PHE A 168 -4.95 4.65 -1.37
N ASP A 169 -3.68 4.94 -1.05
CA ASP A 169 -2.76 5.65 -1.96
C ASP A 169 -2.58 4.91 -3.30
N PHE A 170 -2.67 3.59 -3.29
CA PHE A 170 -2.73 2.76 -4.48
C PHE A 170 -3.96 3.06 -5.38
N TYR A 171 -5.02 3.67 -4.83
CA TYR A 171 -6.18 4.10 -5.64
C TYR A 171 -5.85 5.28 -6.55
N ARG A 172 -4.91 6.15 -6.18
CA ARG A 172 -4.39 7.20 -7.07
C ARG A 172 -3.59 6.60 -8.22
N ASP A 173 -2.83 5.54 -7.95
CA ASP A 173 -2.14 4.77 -8.99
C ASP A 173 -3.15 3.97 -9.84
N TRP A 174 -4.33 3.63 -9.31
CA TRP A 174 -5.45 3.04 -10.07
C TRP A 174 -6.19 4.05 -10.93
N ASN A 175 -6.14 5.34 -10.60
CA ASN A 175 -6.58 6.45 -11.45
C ASN A 175 -5.43 6.99 -12.33
N VAL A 176 -4.28 6.34 -12.36
CA VAL A 176 -3.36 6.48 -13.49
C VAL A 176 -4.18 6.13 -14.72
N ASP A 177 -4.39 7.13 -15.57
CA ASP A 177 -4.95 6.89 -16.90
C ASP A 177 -4.08 5.80 -17.54
N LEU A 178 -4.62 4.58 -17.56
CA LEU A 178 -3.87 3.41 -18.04
C LEU A 178 -3.40 3.62 -19.47
N LYS A 179 -4.13 4.45 -20.23
CA LYS A 179 -3.76 4.81 -21.58
C LYS A 179 -2.57 5.77 -21.57
N GLU A 180 -2.58 6.80 -20.74
CA GLU A 180 -1.46 7.73 -20.56
C GLU A 180 -0.22 6.99 -20.06
N PHE A 181 -0.35 6.16 -19.04
CA PHE A 181 0.74 5.32 -18.53
C PHE A 181 1.34 4.42 -19.63
N MET A 182 0.51 3.77 -20.43
CA MET A 182 0.97 2.94 -21.56
C MET A 182 1.59 3.77 -22.67
N GLU A 183 1.10 5.00 -22.94
CA GLU A 183 1.68 5.93 -23.92
C GLU A 183 3.08 6.39 -23.49
N ASP A 184 3.30 6.64 -22.21
CA ASP A 184 4.60 7.09 -21.68
C ASP A 184 5.65 5.97 -21.69
N HIS A 185 5.22 4.70 -21.55
CA HIS A 185 6.11 3.57 -21.34
C HIS A 185 6.10 2.52 -22.47
N PHE A 186 5.35 2.71 -23.57
CA PHE A 186 5.20 1.65 -24.60
C PHE A 186 6.48 1.27 -25.30
N THR A 187 7.50 2.15 -25.33
CA THR A 187 8.81 1.87 -25.90
C THR A 187 9.72 1.06 -24.98
N GLU A 188 9.36 0.92 -23.71
CA GLU A 188 10.13 0.14 -22.76
C GLU A 188 9.94 -1.36 -23.02
N ASN A 189 11.01 -2.13 -22.78
CA ASN A 189 10.98 -3.58 -22.98
C ASN A 189 10.33 -4.31 -21.81
N LEU A 190 9.10 -3.91 -21.45
CA LEU A 190 8.32 -4.49 -20.38
C LEU A 190 7.33 -5.53 -20.89
N SER A 191 7.12 -6.58 -20.10
CA SER A 191 6.03 -7.53 -20.27
C SER A 191 4.70 -6.94 -19.77
N LEU A 192 3.57 -7.49 -20.21
CA LEU A 192 2.26 -7.05 -19.70
C LEU A 192 2.09 -7.27 -18.19
N SER A 193 2.79 -8.24 -17.62
CA SER A 193 2.82 -8.47 -16.17
C SER A 193 3.52 -7.33 -15.44
N GLU A 194 4.61 -6.82 -16.02
CA GLU A 194 5.34 -5.67 -15.47
C GLU A 194 4.54 -4.39 -15.61
N PHE A 195 3.89 -4.14 -16.76
CA PHE A 195 2.94 -3.03 -16.90
C PHE A 195 1.81 -3.09 -15.87
N ALA A 196 1.24 -4.27 -15.63
CA ALA A 196 0.22 -4.45 -14.62
C ALA A 196 0.75 -4.14 -13.22
N SER A 197 1.93 -4.68 -12.87
CA SER A 197 2.59 -4.45 -11.58
C SER A 197 2.90 -2.97 -11.35
N TYR A 198 3.48 -2.27 -12.33
CA TYR A 198 3.79 -0.84 -12.23
C TYR A 198 2.55 0.04 -12.14
N SER A 199 1.42 -0.41 -12.73
CA SER A 199 0.13 0.27 -12.57
C SER A 199 -0.63 -0.13 -11.29
N GLY A 200 0.00 -0.89 -10.38
CA GLY A 200 -0.62 -1.35 -9.13
C GLY A 200 -1.75 -2.38 -9.32
N ARG A 201 -1.81 -3.08 -10.47
CA ARG A 201 -2.91 -4.00 -10.83
C ARG A 201 -2.43 -5.44 -11.00
N SER A 202 -3.31 -6.39 -10.71
CA SER A 202 -3.11 -7.76 -11.21
C SER A 202 -3.19 -7.77 -12.74
N LEU A 203 -2.52 -8.71 -13.41
CA LEU A 203 -2.55 -8.83 -14.88
C LEU A 203 -3.99 -8.98 -15.42
N ALA A 204 -4.84 -9.69 -14.70
CA ALA A 204 -6.24 -9.88 -15.09
C ALA A 204 -7.03 -8.55 -15.00
N THR A 205 -6.88 -7.82 -13.91
CA THR A 205 -7.50 -6.50 -13.69
C THR A 205 -7.00 -5.49 -14.73
N PHE A 206 -5.69 -5.43 -14.95
CA PHE A 206 -5.07 -4.56 -15.95
C PHE A 206 -5.65 -4.79 -17.36
N LYS A 207 -5.72 -6.05 -17.80
CA LYS A 207 -6.29 -6.39 -19.12
C LYS A 207 -7.75 -5.99 -19.25
N ARG A 208 -8.54 -6.23 -18.22
CA ARG A 208 -9.98 -5.90 -18.20
C ARG A 208 -10.21 -4.40 -18.24
N ASP A 209 -9.50 -3.65 -17.39
CA ASP A 209 -9.69 -2.21 -17.24
C ASP A 209 -9.16 -1.46 -18.47
N PHE A 210 -8.02 -1.88 -19.01
CA PHE A 210 -7.47 -1.31 -20.25
C PHE A 210 -8.38 -1.54 -21.46
N LEU A 211 -8.98 -2.73 -21.59
CA LEU A 211 -9.95 -3.05 -22.63
C LEU A 211 -11.19 -2.16 -22.56
N LYS A 212 -11.67 -1.84 -21.35
CA LYS A 212 -12.81 -0.94 -21.14
C LYS A 212 -12.52 0.50 -21.60
N ILE A 213 -11.28 0.96 -21.38
CA ILE A 213 -10.88 2.35 -21.67
C ILE A 213 -10.56 2.53 -23.16
N THR A 214 -9.88 1.54 -23.77
CA THR A 214 -9.34 1.69 -25.13
C THR A 214 -10.04 0.86 -26.19
N GLU A 215 -10.98 -0.01 -25.81
CA GLU A 215 -11.65 -1.00 -26.65
C GLU A 215 -10.68 -2.01 -27.29
N LEU A 216 -9.39 -1.98 -26.91
CA LEU A 216 -8.35 -2.87 -27.39
C LEU A 216 -7.71 -3.62 -26.22
N SER A 217 -7.30 -4.88 -26.47
CA SER A 217 -6.47 -5.56 -25.48
C SER A 217 -5.10 -4.83 -25.36
N PRO A 218 -4.50 -4.77 -24.15
CA PRO A 218 -3.19 -4.13 -23.95
C PRO A 218 -2.11 -4.62 -24.91
N ALA A 219 -2.10 -5.94 -25.20
CA ALA A 219 -1.15 -6.53 -26.14
C ALA A 219 -1.32 -5.99 -27.57
N LYS A 220 -2.56 -5.91 -28.04
CA LYS A 220 -2.89 -5.41 -29.38
C LYS A 220 -2.56 -3.92 -29.49
N TRP A 221 -2.94 -3.15 -28.48
CA TRP A 221 -2.66 -1.72 -28.42
C TRP A 221 -1.15 -1.45 -28.41
N LEU A 222 -0.40 -2.12 -27.54
CA LEU A 222 1.05 -1.98 -27.41
C LEU A 222 1.77 -2.33 -28.73
N MET A 223 1.36 -3.41 -29.37
CA MET A 223 1.91 -3.82 -30.66
C MET A 223 1.64 -2.76 -31.74
N THR A 224 0.42 -2.23 -31.80
CA THR A 224 0.06 -1.19 -32.76
C THR A 224 0.90 0.06 -32.58
N ARG A 225 1.01 0.58 -31.33
CA ARG A 225 1.80 1.79 -31.05
C ARG A 225 3.28 1.64 -31.38
N ARG A 226 3.88 0.49 -31.06
CA ARG A 226 5.27 0.19 -31.40
C ARG A 226 5.51 0.15 -32.90
N LEU A 227 4.60 -0.44 -33.66
CA LEU A 227 4.71 -0.52 -35.10
C LEU A 227 4.44 0.84 -35.77
N ASP A 228 3.53 1.67 -35.26
CA ASP A 228 3.30 3.05 -35.74
C ASP A 228 4.57 3.89 -35.58
N LEU A 229 5.21 3.83 -34.40
CA LEU A 229 6.46 4.55 -34.16
C LEU A 229 7.58 4.04 -35.06
N ALA A 230 7.67 2.70 -35.25
CA ALA A 230 8.66 2.11 -36.13
C ALA A 230 8.51 2.56 -37.59
N GLU A 231 7.28 2.66 -38.10
CA GLU A 231 7.00 3.17 -39.45
C GLU A 231 7.52 4.59 -39.62
N ASN A 232 7.28 5.46 -38.63
CA ASN A 232 7.79 6.84 -38.66
C ASN A 232 9.32 6.89 -38.66
N LEU A 233 9.98 6.10 -37.79
CA LEU A 233 11.45 6.03 -37.72
C LEU A 233 12.07 5.45 -39.01
N LEU A 234 11.41 4.51 -39.70
CA LEU A 234 11.83 3.98 -40.97
C LEU A 234 11.78 5.05 -42.08
N LYS A 235 10.74 5.88 -42.10
CA LYS A 235 10.59 6.99 -43.05
C LYS A 235 11.70 8.03 -42.90
N GLU A 236 12.18 8.27 -41.67
CA GLU A 236 13.31 9.18 -41.42
C GLU A 236 14.65 8.67 -41.94
N ASN A 237 14.78 7.37 -42.16
CA ASN A 237 15.96 6.68 -42.72
C ASN A 237 17.31 6.97 -42.02
N LYS A 238 17.23 7.25 -40.69
CA LYS A 238 18.43 7.59 -39.88
C LYS A 238 19.00 6.41 -39.08
N LEU A 239 18.17 5.39 -38.84
CA LEU A 239 18.50 4.25 -37.99
C LEU A 239 18.41 2.93 -38.75
N SER A 240 19.26 1.98 -38.39
CA SER A 240 19.15 0.62 -38.91
C SER A 240 17.92 -0.09 -38.35
N ILE A 241 17.41 -1.10 -39.09
CA ILE A 241 16.26 -1.92 -38.65
C ILE A 241 16.48 -2.50 -37.24
N LYS A 242 17.71 -2.90 -36.94
CA LYS A 242 18.11 -3.43 -35.64
C LYS A 242 17.96 -2.35 -34.53
N GLN A 243 18.42 -1.14 -34.78
CA GLN A 243 18.29 -0.02 -33.84
C GLN A 243 16.83 0.35 -33.64
N ILE A 244 16.04 0.47 -34.71
CA ILE A 244 14.60 0.77 -34.64
C ILE A 244 13.89 -0.29 -33.81
N SER A 245 14.17 -1.59 -34.02
CA SER A 245 13.47 -2.64 -33.26
C SER A 245 13.65 -2.51 -31.74
N TYR A 246 14.84 -2.15 -31.29
CA TYR A 246 15.07 -1.93 -29.84
C TYR A 246 14.49 -0.61 -29.32
N SER A 247 14.61 0.47 -30.12
CA SER A 247 14.09 1.79 -29.70
C SER A 247 12.57 1.82 -29.55
N VAL A 248 11.85 0.95 -30.26
CA VAL A 248 10.40 0.81 -30.15
C VAL A 248 9.97 -0.29 -29.16
N GLY A 249 10.90 -0.89 -28.41
CA GLY A 249 10.60 -1.81 -27.32
C GLY A 249 10.45 -3.29 -27.67
N PHE A 250 10.97 -3.75 -28.84
CA PHE A 250 11.02 -5.19 -29.13
C PHE A 250 12.25 -5.84 -28.52
N LYS A 251 12.09 -7.05 -27.99
CA LYS A 251 13.19 -7.85 -27.43
C LYS A 251 14.19 -8.32 -28.48
N THR A 252 13.72 -8.59 -29.73
CA THR A 252 14.56 -9.09 -30.81
C THR A 252 14.13 -8.50 -32.15
N PRO A 253 15.11 -8.24 -33.09
CA PRO A 253 14.81 -7.79 -34.44
C PRO A 253 13.98 -8.79 -35.25
N ALA A 254 14.13 -10.09 -34.98
CA ALA A 254 13.35 -11.13 -35.65
C ALA A 254 11.85 -11.02 -35.32
N HIS A 255 11.50 -10.85 -34.04
CA HIS A 255 10.12 -10.66 -33.62
C HIS A 255 9.54 -9.36 -34.21
N PHE A 256 10.32 -8.27 -34.20
CA PHE A 256 9.93 -7.02 -34.85
C PHE A 256 9.62 -7.22 -36.34
N SER A 257 10.56 -7.83 -37.11
CA SER A 257 10.39 -8.04 -38.55
C SER A 257 9.18 -8.89 -38.91
N THR A 258 8.90 -9.94 -38.10
CA THR A 258 7.70 -10.76 -38.27
C THR A 258 6.43 -9.96 -38.00
N ALA A 259 6.39 -9.19 -36.90
CA ALA A 259 5.23 -8.36 -36.54
C ALA A 259 4.98 -7.26 -37.58
N PHE A 260 6.05 -6.60 -38.06
CA PHE A 260 5.97 -5.53 -39.05
C PHE A 260 5.46 -6.04 -40.40
N LYS A 261 6.00 -7.17 -40.92
CA LYS A 261 5.52 -7.81 -42.16
C LYS A 261 4.08 -8.31 -42.09
N LYS A 262 3.58 -8.67 -40.89
CA LYS A 262 2.20 -9.13 -40.74
C LYS A 262 1.19 -7.97 -40.79
N ARG A 263 1.64 -6.75 -40.52
CA ARG A 263 0.81 -5.56 -40.51
C ARG A 263 0.74 -4.90 -41.90
N HIS A 264 1.81 -4.95 -42.65
CA HIS A 264 2.00 -4.42 -44.02
C HIS A 264 2.06 -5.51 -45.04
#